data_11d265a1da7f87787d3f872df63a8602
#
_entry.id   11d265a1da7f87787d3f872df63a8602
#
_cell.length_a   1.000
_cell.length_b   1.000
_cell.length_c   1.000
_cell.angle_alpha   90.00
_cell.angle_beta   90.00
_cell.angle_gamma   90.00
#
_symmetry.space_group_name_H-M   'P 1'
#
loop_
_entity.id
_entity.type
_entity.pdbx_description
1 polymer ?
#
loop_
_entity_poly.entity_id
_entity_poly.type
_entity_poly.pdbx_seq_one_letter_code
_entity_poly.pdbx_strand_id
1 'polypeptide(L)'
;HLITKEYDGKFVYLNTTASYNNELCSTENHRIFGLKLNSVSCLKNTDIYKPEWIRADNYRIGDYIKLNYDRTVLDPNLNVFDVIKNHLPCEGYLLEDSGKITKRTYEGKERSINNITNFNIYSEKFFRLLGYYLAEGHYYDKVKGSENVGFTFNINESEYIRDVKEILESFGAAVSIVENTSDNSTKITTS
;
A
#
# COMPACT_ATOMS: atom_id res chain seq x y z
N HIS A 1 -7.37 -18.83 -27.44
CA HIS A 1 -6.35 -19.72 -27.98
C HIS A 1 -4.98 -19.22 -27.55
N LEU A 2 -4.24 -20.04 -26.80
CA LEU A 2 -2.85 -19.79 -26.45
C LEU A 2 -1.97 -20.29 -27.62
N ILE A 3 -1.23 -19.38 -28.24
CA ILE A 3 -0.26 -19.75 -29.29
C ILE A 3 1.13 -19.68 -28.64
N THR A 4 1.81 -20.81 -28.56
CA THR A 4 3.21 -20.87 -28.15
C THR A 4 4.11 -20.94 -29.37
N LYS A 5 5.16 -20.12 -29.37
CA LYS A 5 6.18 -20.09 -30.42
C LYS A 5 7.54 -20.05 -29.78
N GLU A 6 8.48 -20.84 -30.31
CA GLU A 6 9.88 -20.67 -29.93
C GLU A 6 10.38 -19.31 -30.41
N TYR A 7 11.11 -18.63 -29.55
CA TYR A 7 11.67 -17.31 -29.81
C TYR A 7 13.19 -17.37 -29.63
N ASP A 8 13.90 -17.15 -30.73
CA ASP A 8 15.37 -17.08 -30.78
C ASP A 8 15.77 -15.58 -30.89
N GLY A 9 15.65 -14.84 -29.80
CA GLY A 9 15.92 -13.40 -29.73
C GLY A 9 16.24 -12.94 -28.33
N LYS A 10 16.51 -11.64 -28.19
CA LYS A 10 16.82 -11.01 -26.91
C LYS A 10 15.55 -10.66 -26.14
N PHE A 11 15.58 -10.85 -24.84
CA PHE A 11 14.57 -10.34 -23.93
C PHE A 11 15.04 -9.02 -23.33
N VAL A 12 14.09 -8.10 -23.19
CA VAL A 12 14.26 -6.81 -22.52
C VAL A 12 13.53 -6.88 -21.19
N TYR A 13 14.22 -6.51 -20.13
CA TYR A 13 13.66 -6.42 -18.78
C TYR A 13 13.48 -4.96 -18.42
N LEU A 14 12.24 -4.56 -18.17
CA LEU A 14 11.88 -3.20 -17.80
C LEU A 14 11.46 -3.14 -16.34
N ASN A 15 12.25 -2.45 -15.55
CA ASN A 15 11.93 -2.16 -14.15
C ASN A 15 11.29 -0.78 -14.03
N THR A 16 10.13 -0.71 -13.39
CA THR A 16 9.44 0.54 -13.14
C THR A 16 9.38 0.84 -11.65
N THR A 17 9.38 2.11 -11.28
CA THR A 17 9.26 2.54 -9.87
C THR A 17 7.91 2.16 -9.25
N ALA A 18 6.90 1.88 -10.09
CA ALA A 18 5.56 1.49 -9.63
C ALA A 18 5.40 -0.02 -9.44
N SER A 19 6.34 -0.83 -9.94
CA SER A 19 6.30 -2.29 -9.78
C SER A 19 7.25 -2.71 -8.67
N TYR A 20 6.73 -2.93 -7.49
CA TYR A 20 7.49 -3.58 -6.43
C TYR A 20 7.71 -5.05 -6.83
N ASN A 21 8.96 -5.40 -7.16
CA ASN A 21 9.43 -6.76 -7.51
C ASN A 21 8.90 -7.39 -8.82
N ASN A 22 8.23 -6.67 -9.69
CA ASN A 22 7.79 -7.22 -10.97
C ASN A 22 8.53 -6.57 -12.12
N GLU A 23 9.50 -7.27 -12.67
CA GLU A 23 10.11 -6.93 -13.95
C GLU A 23 9.12 -7.26 -15.08
N LEU A 24 8.89 -6.31 -15.95
CA LEU A 24 8.22 -6.59 -17.21
C LEU A 24 9.25 -7.19 -18.18
N CYS A 25 9.16 -8.49 -18.40
CA CYS A 25 9.96 -9.19 -19.38
C CYS A 25 9.24 -9.21 -20.73
N SER A 26 9.90 -8.79 -21.78
CA SER A 26 9.32 -8.70 -23.12
C SER A 26 10.36 -9.00 -24.21
N THR A 27 9.91 -9.44 -25.38
CA THR A 27 10.78 -9.51 -26.54
C THR A 27 11.17 -8.11 -27.01
N GLU A 28 12.34 -7.95 -27.60
CA GLU A 28 12.87 -6.63 -28.00
C GLU A 28 11.95 -5.84 -28.93
N ASN A 29 11.22 -6.53 -29.79
CA ASN A 29 10.30 -5.92 -30.78
C ASN A 29 8.88 -5.70 -30.25
N HIS A 30 8.58 -6.16 -29.03
CA HIS A 30 7.26 -5.96 -28.44
C HIS A 30 6.97 -4.48 -28.23
N ARG A 31 5.77 -4.05 -28.61
CA ARG A 31 5.38 -2.63 -28.46
C ARG A 31 4.65 -2.44 -27.14
N ILE A 32 5.15 -1.52 -26.35
CA ILE A 32 4.58 -1.11 -25.06
C ILE A 32 4.15 0.34 -25.19
N PHE A 33 2.95 0.66 -24.70
CA PHE A 33 2.42 2.02 -24.77
C PHE A 33 3.04 2.86 -23.65
N GLY A 34 3.64 3.98 -24.01
CA GLY A 34 4.36 4.82 -23.07
C GLY A 34 4.71 6.19 -23.61
N LEU A 35 5.58 6.86 -22.89
CA LEU A 35 6.03 8.22 -23.21
C LEU A 35 7.54 8.28 -23.12
N LYS A 36 8.20 8.76 -24.19
CA LYS A 36 9.63 9.05 -24.16
C LYS A 36 9.91 10.40 -23.54
N LEU A 37 10.75 10.39 -22.53
CA LEU A 37 11.29 11.62 -21.99
C LEU A 37 12.47 12.08 -22.85
N ASN A 38 12.18 12.84 -23.89
CA ASN A 38 13.26 13.55 -24.58
C ASN A 38 13.90 14.50 -23.58
N SER A 39 15.13 14.28 -23.27
CA SER A 39 16.13 14.90 -22.39
C SER A 39 15.93 16.35 -21.86
N VAL A 40 14.73 16.84 -21.76
CA VAL A 40 14.43 18.19 -21.29
C VAL A 40 13.65 18.12 -19.98
N SER A 41 14.31 18.53 -18.96
CA SER A 41 14.03 18.58 -17.55
C SER A 41 12.80 19.35 -17.07
N CYS A 42 11.68 19.39 -17.78
CA CYS A 42 10.51 20.09 -17.27
C CYS A 42 9.19 19.50 -17.76
N LEU A 43 8.54 18.74 -16.89
CA LEU A 43 7.12 18.35 -16.99
C LEU A 43 6.13 19.55 -16.96
N LYS A 44 6.61 20.77 -17.19
CA LYS A 44 5.78 21.98 -17.11
C LYS A 44 4.86 22.19 -18.30
N ASN A 45 5.02 21.43 -19.38
CA ASN A 45 4.20 21.58 -20.57
C ASN A 45 3.74 20.20 -21.06
N THR A 46 2.64 19.71 -20.52
CA THR A 46 2.07 18.39 -20.81
C THR A 46 1.62 18.23 -22.26
N ASP A 47 1.45 19.31 -23.00
CA ASP A 47 0.97 19.31 -24.39
C ASP A 47 2.02 18.85 -25.41
N ILE A 48 3.29 18.79 -24.99
CA ILE A 48 4.42 18.38 -25.85
C ILE A 48 4.59 16.86 -25.85
N TYR A 49 4.09 16.18 -24.81
CA TYR A 49 4.30 14.76 -24.65
C TYR A 49 3.13 13.96 -25.17
N LYS A 50 3.33 13.25 -26.29
CA LYS A 50 2.33 12.35 -26.87
C LYS A 50 2.71 10.90 -26.55
N PRO A 51 1.87 10.17 -25.79
CA PRO A 51 2.08 8.75 -25.59
C PRO A 51 2.00 8.01 -26.92
N GLU A 52 2.89 7.05 -27.13
CA GLU A 52 2.99 6.26 -28.33
C GLU A 52 3.33 4.79 -28.05
N TRP A 53 3.18 3.95 -29.06
CA TRP A 53 3.62 2.55 -28.99
C TRP A 53 5.11 2.46 -29.28
N ILE A 54 5.91 2.18 -28.25
CA ILE A 54 7.38 2.15 -28.27
C ILE A 54 7.84 0.70 -28.20
N ARG A 55 8.79 0.31 -29.02
CA ARG A 55 9.43 -1.01 -28.92
C ARG A 55 10.16 -1.14 -27.57
N ALA A 56 10.14 -2.33 -26.98
CA ALA A 56 10.75 -2.58 -25.68
C ALA A 56 12.25 -2.25 -25.63
N ASP A 57 12.98 -2.56 -26.72
CA ASP A 57 14.41 -2.26 -26.86
C ASP A 57 14.74 -0.76 -27.00
N ASN A 58 13.73 0.07 -27.26
CA ASN A 58 13.88 1.51 -27.40
C ASN A 58 13.60 2.29 -26.10
N TYR A 59 13.16 1.62 -25.03
CA TYR A 59 12.98 2.29 -23.74
C TYR A 59 14.32 2.63 -23.08
N ARG A 60 14.35 3.76 -22.39
CA ARG A 60 15.49 4.25 -21.62
C ARG A 60 15.08 4.57 -20.19
N ILE A 61 16.05 4.63 -19.30
CA ILE A 61 15.81 5.09 -17.93
C ILE A 61 15.25 6.51 -17.97
N GLY A 62 14.12 6.71 -17.28
CA GLY A 62 13.38 7.97 -17.27
C GLY A 62 12.13 7.99 -18.17
N ASP A 63 12.00 7.07 -19.12
CA ASP A 63 10.78 6.93 -19.91
C ASP A 63 9.62 6.41 -19.05
N TYR A 64 8.39 6.71 -19.45
CA TYR A 64 7.18 6.30 -18.75
C TYR A 64 6.46 5.18 -19.51
N ILE A 65 6.00 4.18 -18.76
CA ILE A 65 5.13 3.12 -19.27
C ILE A 65 3.71 3.37 -18.79
N LYS A 66 2.73 3.26 -19.69
CA LYS A 66 1.33 3.32 -19.30
C LYS A 66 0.96 2.03 -18.58
N LEU A 67 0.57 2.13 -17.34
CA LEU A 67 -0.06 1.05 -16.60
C LEU A 67 -1.58 1.15 -16.76
N ASN A 68 -2.22 0.09 -17.23
CA ASN A 68 -3.66 -0.03 -17.16
C ASN A 68 -4.03 -0.52 -15.77
N TYR A 69 -4.60 0.36 -14.97
CA TYR A 69 -5.32 -0.06 -13.78
C TYR A 69 -6.72 -0.47 -14.23
N ASP A 70 -7.00 -1.74 -14.11
CA ASP A 70 -8.37 -2.21 -14.30
C ASP A 70 -9.22 -1.75 -13.12
N ARG A 71 -9.99 -0.68 -13.34
CA ARG A 71 -10.90 -0.14 -12.32
C ARG A 71 -12.16 -0.97 -12.17
N THR A 72 -12.37 -1.96 -13.03
CA THR A 72 -13.60 -2.76 -13.02
C THR A 72 -13.54 -3.92 -12.04
N VAL A 73 -12.36 -4.24 -11.49
CA VAL A 73 -12.15 -5.38 -10.59
C VAL A 73 -12.30 -5.02 -9.10
N LEU A 74 -12.48 -3.74 -8.78
CA LEU A 74 -12.69 -3.32 -7.41
C LEU A 74 -14.13 -3.66 -7.00
N ASP A 75 -14.31 -4.69 -6.18
CA ASP A 75 -15.58 -4.90 -5.49
C ASP A 75 -15.80 -3.71 -4.53
N PRO A 76 -16.78 -2.81 -4.83
CA PRO A 76 -17.00 -1.63 -4.00
C PRO A 76 -17.46 -1.98 -2.59
N ASN A 77 -17.81 -3.24 -2.35
CA ASN A 77 -18.27 -3.74 -1.07
C ASN A 77 -17.17 -4.49 -0.29
N LEU A 78 -15.95 -4.56 -0.83
CA LEU A 78 -14.86 -5.25 -0.15
C LEU A 78 -14.64 -4.61 1.23
N ASN A 79 -14.78 -5.43 2.26
CA ASN A 79 -14.59 -5.00 3.64
C ASN A 79 -13.29 -5.57 4.24
N VAL A 80 -12.85 -5.00 5.36
CA VAL A 80 -11.60 -5.39 6.00
C VAL A 80 -11.60 -6.85 6.44
N PHE A 81 -12.74 -7.41 6.84
CA PHE A 81 -12.82 -8.82 7.26
C PHE A 81 -12.56 -9.78 6.11
N ASP A 82 -13.04 -9.48 4.91
CA ASP A 82 -12.77 -10.29 3.72
C ASP A 82 -11.28 -10.27 3.37
N VAL A 83 -10.65 -9.10 3.46
CA VAL A 83 -9.20 -8.96 3.24
C VAL A 83 -8.42 -9.75 4.29
N ILE A 84 -8.76 -9.60 5.57
CA ILE A 84 -8.07 -10.29 6.66
C ILE A 84 -8.24 -11.81 6.53
N LYS A 85 -9.47 -12.31 6.29
CA LYS A 85 -9.73 -13.75 6.12
C LYS A 85 -8.91 -14.36 4.98
N ASN A 86 -8.69 -13.60 3.90
CA ASN A 86 -7.93 -14.07 2.74
C ASN A 86 -6.40 -13.99 2.92
N HIS A 87 -5.92 -13.15 3.82
CA HIS A 87 -4.49 -12.85 3.97
C HIS A 87 -3.89 -13.19 5.34
N LEU A 88 -4.72 -13.52 6.34
CA LEU A 88 -4.17 -14.01 7.61
C LEU A 88 -3.45 -15.33 7.34
N PRO A 89 -2.15 -15.39 7.58
CA PRO A 89 -1.43 -16.66 7.53
C PRO A 89 -1.99 -17.56 8.60
N CYS A 90 -2.37 -18.67 8.18
CA CYS A 90 -3.10 -19.78 8.69
C CYS A 90 -2.79 -20.32 10.07
N GLU A 91 -1.79 -19.90 10.78
CA GLU A 91 -1.41 -20.55 12.03
C GLU A 91 -1.62 -19.63 13.24
N GLY A 92 -2.76 -19.83 13.88
CA GLY A 92 -3.01 -19.35 15.22
C GLY A 92 -3.85 -18.08 15.37
N TYR A 93 -4.34 -17.50 14.28
CA TYR A 93 -5.27 -16.36 14.34
C TYR A 93 -6.68 -16.77 13.91
N LEU A 94 -7.67 -16.38 14.69
CA LEU A 94 -9.09 -16.54 14.35
C LEU A 94 -9.74 -15.16 14.36
N LEU A 95 -10.43 -14.83 13.28
CA LEU A 95 -11.33 -13.68 13.20
C LEU A 95 -12.74 -14.17 13.44
N GLU A 96 -13.36 -13.72 14.51
CA GLU A 96 -14.77 -13.97 14.81
C GLU A 96 -15.65 -12.99 14.03
N ASP A 97 -16.89 -13.36 13.77
CA ASP A 97 -17.88 -12.49 13.09
C ASP A 97 -18.17 -11.21 13.90
N SER A 98 -17.89 -11.22 15.19
CA SER A 98 -17.94 -10.05 16.07
C SER A 98 -16.83 -9.04 15.83
N GLY A 99 -15.85 -9.35 14.98
CA GLY A 99 -14.64 -8.52 14.76
C GLY A 99 -13.53 -8.77 15.75
N LYS A 100 -13.70 -9.73 16.66
CA LYS A 100 -12.68 -10.11 17.61
C LYS A 100 -11.63 -10.96 16.93
N ILE A 101 -10.36 -10.57 17.06
CA ILE A 101 -9.22 -11.38 16.63
C ILE A 101 -8.67 -12.09 17.86
N THR A 102 -8.63 -13.41 17.81
CA THR A 102 -8.00 -14.25 18.82
C THR A 102 -6.75 -14.89 18.27
N LYS A 103 -5.68 -14.91 19.05
CA LYS A 103 -4.46 -15.65 18.76
C LYS A 103 -4.38 -16.87 19.66
N ARG A 104 -4.23 -18.03 19.05
CA ARG A 104 -3.95 -19.25 19.80
C ARG A 104 -2.45 -19.28 20.16
N THR A 105 -2.14 -19.23 21.43
CA THR A 105 -0.74 -19.31 21.91
C THR A 105 -0.22 -20.75 21.78
N TYR A 106 1.12 -20.90 21.85
CA TYR A 106 1.78 -22.22 21.81
C TYR A 106 1.28 -23.20 22.90
N GLU A 107 0.79 -22.68 24.02
CA GLU A 107 0.18 -23.46 25.09
C GLU A 107 -1.32 -23.78 24.87
N GLY A 108 -1.87 -23.47 23.70
CA GLY A 108 -3.27 -23.69 23.39
C GLY A 108 -4.24 -22.71 24.04
N LYS A 109 -3.75 -21.69 24.75
CA LYS A 109 -4.59 -20.63 25.32
C LYS A 109 -4.96 -19.61 24.27
N GLU A 110 -6.22 -19.24 24.21
CA GLU A 110 -6.70 -18.16 23.35
C GLU A 110 -6.46 -16.81 24.03
N ARG A 111 -5.78 -15.91 23.34
CA ARG A 111 -5.67 -14.51 23.73
C ARG A 111 -6.42 -13.65 22.71
N SER A 112 -7.37 -12.88 23.20
CA SER A 112 -7.97 -11.79 22.41
C SER A 112 -6.90 -10.75 22.15
N ILE A 113 -6.70 -10.38 20.88
CA ILE A 113 -5.71 -9.38 20.53
C ILE A 113 -6.39 -8.04 20.41
N ASN A 114 -7.46 -7.92 19.65
CA ASN A 114 -8.21 -6.66 19.44
C ASN A 114 -9.60 -6.94 18.89
N ASN A 115 -10.49 -5.96 19.02
CA ASN A 115 -11.74 -5.89 18.28
C ASN A 115 -11.54 -4.97 17.09
N ILE A 116 -11.69 -5.48 15.88
CA ILE A 116 -11.69 -4.68 14.67
C ILE A 116 -13.12 -4.42 14.25
N THR A 117 -13.46 -3.18 13.97
CA THR A 117 -14.72 -2.85 13.33
C THR A 117 -14.67 -3.22 11.86
N ASN A 118 -15.68 -3.91 11.36
CA ASN A 118 -15.75 -4.19 9.93
C ASN A 118 -16.07 -2.91 9.17
N PHE A 119 -15.18 -2.51 8.27
CA PHE A 119 -15.33 -1.29 7.47
C PHE A 119 -14.98 -1.57 6.01
N ASN A 120 -15.53 -0.74 5.12
CA ASN A 120 -15.19 -0.80 3.70
C ASN A 120 -13.78 -0.23 3.48
N ILE A 121 -12.89 -1.02 2.86
CA ILE A 121 -11.51 -0.61 2.58
C ILE A 121 -11.42 0.51 1.53
N TYR A 122 -12.51 0.77 0.79
CA TYR A 122 -12.60 1.91 -0.14
C TYR A 122 -13.27 3.13 0.51
N SER A 123 -13.43 3.13 1.83
CA SER A 123 -13.97 4.30 2.54
C SER A 123 -13.00 5.48 2.49
N GLU A 124 -13.54 6.68 2.46
CA GLU A 124 -12.73 7.91 2.53
C GLU A 124 -11.82 7.93 3.75
N LYS A 125 -12.33 7.49 4.91
CA LYS A 125 -11.55 7.39 6.15
C LYS A 125 -10.32 6.50 6.00
N PHE A 126 -10.47 5.34 5.34
CA PHE A 126 -9.35 4.44 5.15
C PHE A 126 -8.29 5.03 4.21
N PHE A 127 -8.72 5.67 3.11
CA PHE A 127 -7.77 6.32 2.22
C PHE A 127 -7.07 7.52 2.86
N ARG A 128 -7.77 8.29 3.71
CA ARG A 128 -7.14 9.36 4.49
C ARG A 128 -6.08 8.80 5.45
N LEU A 129 -6.42 7.73 6.19
CA LEU A 129 -5.47 7.05 7.07
C LEU A 129 -4.25 6.54 6.31
N LEU A 130 -4.47 5.94 5.13
CA LEU A 130 -3.39 5.49 4.26
C LEU A 130 -2.50 6.65 3.80
N GLY A 131 -3.09 7.80 3.47
CA GLY A 131 -2.36 9.03 3.15
C GLY A 131 -1.48 9.51 4.32
N TYR A 132 -2.02 9.54 5.52
CA TYR A 132 -1.23 9.86 6.73
C TYR A 132 -0.12 8.84 6.97
N TYR A 133 -0.41 7.55 6.77
CA TYR A 133 0.60 6.51 6.93
C TYR A 133 1.76 6.64 5.95
N LEU A 134 1.49 6.99 4.71
CA LEU A 134 2.52 7.21 3.70
C LEU A 134 3.37 8.45 3.97
N ALA A 135 2.82 9.47 4.63
CA ALA A 135 3.51 10.72 4.96
C ALA A 135 4.28 10.61 6.28
N GLU A 136 3.62 10.17 7.35
CA GLU A 136 4.09 10.28 8.73
C GLU A 136 4.06 8.93 9.48
N GLY A 137 3.61 7.88 8.80
CA GLY A 137 3.45 6.56 9.41
C GLY A 137 4.75 5.78 9.48
N HIS A 138 4.85 4.97 10.51
CA HIS A 138 5.95 4.03 10.68
C HIS A 138 5.46 2.77 11.39
N TYR A 139 6.20 1.71 11.17
CA TYR A 139 5.95 0.41 11.76
C TYR A 139 7.01 0.11 12.82
N TYR A 140 6.56 -0.28 14.00
CA TYR A 140 7.46 -0.72 15.05
C TYR A 140 7.47 -2.25 15.10
N ASP A 141 8.57 -2.84 14.65
CA ASP A 141 8.88 -4.23 14.93
C ASP A 141 9.61 -4.31 16.28
N LYS A 142 8.86 -4.59 17.32
CA LYS A 142 9.51 -4.92 18.60
C LYS A 142 9.86 -6.39 18.58
N VAL A 143 11.15 -6.68 18.68
CA VAL A 143 11.77 -8.03 18.81
C VAL A 143 11.10 -8.93 19.87
N LYS A 144 10.10 -8.47 20.59
CA LYS A 144 9.32 -9.18 21.62
C LYS A 144 7.79 -9.15 21.42
N GLY A 145 7.33 -9.15 20.17
CA GLY A 145 5.97 -9.63 19.89
C GLY A 145 4.82 -8.62 20.02
N SER A 146 5.05 -7.31 19.98
CA SER A 146 4.00 -6.33 19.73
C SER A 146 4.32 -5.51 18.50
N GLU A 147 3.65 -5.83 17.42
CA GLU A 147 3.69 -5.09 16.17
C GLU A 147 2.72 -3.91 16.31
N ASN A 148 3.23 -2.69 16.20
CA ASN A 148 2.42 -1.50 16.35
C ASN A 148 2.61 -0.58 15.15
N VAL A 149 1.54 0.03 14.70
CA VAL A 149 1.57 1.13 13.74
C VAL A 149 1.63 2.44 14.52
N GLY A 150 2.52 3.33 14.11
CA GLY A 150 2.65 4.64 14.70
C GLY A 150 2.66 5.75 13.67
N PHE A 151 2.38 6.95 14.14
CA PHE A 151 2.45 8.20 13.37
C PHE A 151 3.19 9.23 14.21
N THR A 152 3.96 10.09 13.56
CA THR A 152 4.67 11.16 14.26
C THR A 152 4.41 12.48 13.56
N PHE A 153 3.74 13.40 14.25
CA PHE A 153 3.38 14.72 13.75
C PHE A 153 4.13 15.81 14.53
N ASN A 154 4.20 17.00 13.96
CA ASN A 154 4.57 18.17 14.74
C ASN A 154 3.47 18.48 15.77
N ILE A 155 3.85 18.93 16.97
CA ILE A 155 2.89 19.24 18.06
C ILE A 155 1.85 20.30 17.65
N ASN A 156 2.17 21.16 16.68
CA ASN A 156 1.26 22.19 16.17
C ASN A 156 0.24 21.66 15.14
N GLU A 157 0.38 20.41 14.68
CA GLU A 157 -0.50 19.79 13.69
C GLU A 157 -1.71 19.10 14.33
N SER A 158 -2.32 19.79 15.27
CA SER A 158 -3.42 19.28 16.10
C SER A 158 -4.61 18.75 15.31
N GLU A 159 -4.89 19.30 14.12
CA GLU A 159 -5.97 18.84 13.25
C GLU A 159 -5.69 17.44 12.70
N TYR A 160 -4.47 17.18 12.22
CA TYR A 160 -4.08 15.87 11.70
C TYR A 160 -4.00 14.83 12.82
N ILE A 161 -3.45 15.21 13.98
CA ILE A 161 -3.38 14.36 15.16
C ILE A 161 -4.78 13.90 15.58
N ARG A 162 -5.73 14.84 15.67
CA ARG A 162 -7.12 14.54 16.02
C ARG A 162 -7.77 13.64 14.96
N ASP A 163 -7.61 13.95 13.67
CA ASP A 163 -8.20 13.18 12.59
C ASP A 163 -7.71 11.75 12.55
N VAL A 164 -6.39 11.53 12.64
CA VAL A 164 -5.81 10.18 12.69
C VAL A 164 -6.34 9.40 13.89
N LYS A 165 -6.41 10.03 15.08
CA LYS A 165 -6.98 9.41 16.27
C LYS A 165 -8.43 8.96 16.04
N GLU A 166 -9.29 9.87 15.57
CA GLU A 166 -10.71 9.59 15.33
C GLU A 166 -10.92 8.48 14.30
N ILE A 167 -10.10 8.44 13.24
CA ILE A 167 -10.15 7.38 12.24
C ILE A 167 -9.77 6.04 12.86
N LEU A 168 -8.64 5.96 13.57
CA LEU A 168 -8.16 4.73 14.20
C LEU A 168 -9.17 4.19 15.22
N GLU A 169 -9.70 5.05 16.08
CA GLU A 169 -10.73 4.68 17.06
C GLU A 169 -12.02 4.20 16.36
N SER A 170 -12.40 4.80 15.23
CA SER A 170 -13.56 4.35 14.45
C SER A 170 -13.38 2.96 13.84
N PHE A 171 -12.13 2.53 13.65
CA PHE A 171 -11.79 1.18 13.19
C PHE A 171 -11.60 0.18 14.34
N GLY A 172 -11.79 0.62 15.58
CA GLY A 172 -11.71 -0.22 16.77
C GLY A 172 -10.31 -0.33 17.39
N ALA A 173 -9.35 0.46 16.89
CA ALA A 173 -8.02 0.46 17.46
C ALA A 173 -7.99 1.23 18.80
N ALA A 174 -7.27 0.69 19.78
CA ALA A 174 -6.90 1.46 20.97
C ALA A 174 -5.73 2.38 20.62
N VAL A 175 -5.89 3.68 20.92
CA VAL A 175 -4.94 4.72 20.51
C VAL A 175 -4.28 5.34 21.74
N SER A 176 -2.95 5.41 21.72
CA SER A 176 -2.15 6.14 22.68
C SER A 176 -1.49 7.34 22.03
N ILE A 177 -1.56 8.50 22.68
CA ILE A 177 -0.93 9.75 22.22
C ILE A 177 0.09 10.19 23.26
N VAL A 178 1.30 10.47 22.80
CA VAL A 178 2.40 10.96 23.64
C VAL A 178 3.00 12.21 22.98
N GLU A 179 2.92 13.33 23.68
CA GLU A 179 3.57 14.56 23.28
C GLU A 179 5.01 14.62 23.81
N ASN A 180 5.94 14.99 22.96
CA ASN A 180 7.32 15.20 23.30
C ASN A 180 7.71 16.65 23.01
N THR A 181 7.78 17.46 24.05
CA THR A 181 8.10 18.88 23.94
C THR A 181 9.58 19.14 23.62
N SER A 182 10.46 18.15 23.83
CA SER A 182 11.89 18.33 23.57
C SER A 182 12.21 18.34 22.07
N ASP A 183 11.43 17.69 21.25
CA ASP A 183 11.58 17.63 19.79
C ASP A 183 10.35 18.15 19.03
N ASN A 184 9.43 18.79 19.73
CA ASN A 184 8.18 19.32 19.18
C ASN A 184 7.34 18.28 18.42
N SER A 185 7.35 17.03 18.86
CA SER A 185 6.62 15.95 18.19
C SER A 185 5.49 15.39 19.05
N THR A 186 4.47 14.91 18.36
CA THR A 186 3.38 14.10 18.95
C THR A 186 3.37 12.73 18.28
N LYS A 187 3.47 11.69 19.07
CA LYS A 187 3.43 10.30 18.62
C LYS A 187 2.07 9.70 18.90
N ILE A 188 1.47 9.11 17.88
CA ILE A 188 0.25 8.30 17.97
C ILE A 188 0.66 6.85 17.76
N THR A 189 0.25 5.95 18.65
CA THR A 189 0.51 4.51 18.50
C THR A 189 -0.77 3.73 18.72
N THR A 190 -0.93 2.66 17.94
CA THR A 190 -2.01 1.68 18.12
C THR A 190 -1.48 0.53 18.99
N SER A 191 -2.32 -0.01 19.84
CA SER A 191 -2.03 -1.20 20.64
C SER A 191 -3.04 -2.30 20.35
#